data_f9fdf064d3644743355b8c2fa6ed3b6d
#
_entry.id   f9fdf064d3644743355b8c2fa6ed3b6d
#
_cell.length_a   1.000
_cell.length_b   1.000
_cell.length_c   1.000
_cell.angle_alpha   90.00
_cell.angle_beta   90.00
_cell.angle_gamma   90.00
#
_symmetry.space_group_name_H-M   'P 1'
#
loop_
_entity.id
_entity.type
_entity.pdbx_description
1 polymer ?
#
loop_
_entity_poly.entity_id
_entity_poly.type
_entity_poly.pdbx_seq_one_letter_code
_entity_poly.pdbx_strand_id
1 'polypeptide(L)'
;MIFEVENKKVFSSDIGQTFDKKKHTIILLHGSGQSHVVWSLTDQYLADQGYNVFALDLPGHGNSEGSSLRSIEEMAEWLHRVVKVIGIEDLTILGHSQGCLVALEYTSKFPDSV
;
A
#
# COMPACT_ATOMS: atom_id res chain seq x y z
N MET A 1 1.47 -10.90 -4.83
CA MET A 1 2.71 -10.80 -4.02
C MET A 1 2.34 -10.82 -2.54
N ILE A 2 3.06 -11.59 -1.75
CA ILE A 2 2.82 -11.70 -0.30
C ILE A 2 4.14 -11.44 0.42
N PHE A 3 4.10 -10.62 1.46
CA PHE A 3 5.24 -10.39 2.34
C PHE A 3 4.75 -10.33 3.78
N GLU A 4 5.67 -10.37 4.74
CA GLU A 4 5.31 -10.38 6.16
C GLU A 4 5.70 -9.09 6.84
N VAL A 5 4.78 -8.58 7.67
CA VAL A 5 5.00 -7.44 8.54
C VAL A 5 4.55 -7.86 9.94
N GLU A 6 5.45 -7.87 10.90
CA GLU A 6 5.19 -8.28 12.28
C GLU A 6 4.49 -9.65 12.36
N ASN A 7 5.02 -10.64 11.62
CA ASN A 7 4.53 -12.03 11.59
C ASN A 7 3.14 -12.20 10.98
N LYS A 8 2.63 -11.20 10.25
CA LYS A 8 1.35 -11.29 9.54
C LYS A 8 1.58 -11.07 8.06
N LYS A 9 0.86 -11.84 7.25
CA LYS A 9 0.94 -11.72 5.80
C LYS A 9 0.24 -10.46 5.31
N VAL A 10 0.92 -9.74 4.42
CA VAL A 10 0.37 -8.59 3.72
C VAL A 10 0.33 -8.93 2.24
N PHE A 11 -0.83 -8.75 1.64
CA PHE A 11 -1.01 -9.03 0.22
C PHE A 11 -0.97 -7.74 -0.60
N SER A 12 -0.25 -7.79 -1.71
CA SER A 12 -0.31 -6.76 -2.76
C SER A 12 -0.66 -7.44 -4.07
N SER A 13 -1.37 -6.74 -4.95
CA SER A 13 -1.69 -7.28 -6.26
C SER A 13 -0.40 -7.68 -6.99
N ASP A 14 -0.49 -8.79 -7.73
CA ASP A 14 0.63 -9.27 -8.52
C ASP A 14 0.40 -8.91 -9.98
N ILE A 15 1.19 -7.97 -10.46
CA ILE A 15 1.15 -7.49 -11.83
C ILE A 15 2.41 -7.90 -12.62
N GLY A 16 3.11 -8.93 -12.11
CA GLY A 16 4.28 -9.47 -12.78
C GLY A 16 5.53 -8.62 -12.67
N GLN A 17 5.58 -7.69 -11.72
CA GLN A 17 6.74 -6.83 -11.51
C GLN A 17 7.67 -7.38 -10.44
N THR A 18 8.95 -7.04 -10.59
CA THR A 18 9.95 -7.14 -9.52
C THR A 18 10.22 -5.71 -9.04
N PHE A 19 10.32 -5.53 -7.73
CA PHE A 19 10.62 -4.21 -7.16
C PHE A 19 11.99 -3.74 -7.63
N ASP A 20 12.03 -2.51 -8.15
CA ASP A 20 13.26 -1.89 -8.66
C ASP A 20 13.47 -0.56 -7.92
N LYS A 21 14.53 -0.47 -7.13
CA LYS A 21 14.85 0.74 -6.35
C LYS A 21 15.06 1.97 -7.20
N LYS A 22 15.37 1.80 -8.48
CA LYS A 22 15.58 2.94 -9.40
C LYS A 22 14.28 3.56 -9.88
N LYS A 23 13.17 2.86 -9.70
CA LYS A 23 11.85 3.36 -10.12
C LYS A 23 11.12 3.99 -8.95
N HIS A 24 10.36 5.01 -9.24
CA HIS A 24 9.48 5.61 -8.25
C HIS A 24 8.35 4.64 -7.90
N THR A 25 7.96 4.60 -6.64
CA THR A 25 6.96 3.66 -6.13
C THR A 25 5.62 4.36 -5.88
N ILE A 26 4.56 3.69 -6.28
CA ILE A 26 3.18 4.13 -6.03
C ILE A 26 2.48 3.05 -5.21
N ILE A 27 1.93 3.45 -4.07
CA ILE A 27 1.08 2.59 -3.25
C ILE A 27 -0.37 3.01 -3.45
N LEU A 28 -1.23 2.03 -3.67
CA LEU A 28 -2.66 2.21 -3.87
C LEU A 28 -3.40 1.66 -2.65
N LEU A 29 -4.21 2.50 -2.00
CA LEU A 29 -4.94 2.15 -0.78
C LEU A 29 -6.45 2.19 -1.02
N HIS A 30 -7.10 1.05 -0.79
CA HIS A 30 -8.56 0.92 -0.94
C HIS A 30 -9.31 1.54 0.25
N GLY A 31 -10.62 1.65 0.11
CA GLY A 31 -11.50 2.12 1.17
C GLY A 31 -11.94 1.01 2.11
N SER A 32 -12.68 1.40 3.16
CA SER A 32 -13.21 0.46 4.15
C SER A 32 -14.08 -0.60 3.50
N GLY A 33 -13.87 -1.88 3.89
CA GLY A 33 -14.65 -2.99 3.37
C GLY A 33 -14.32 -3.39 1.94
N GLN A 34 -13.28 -2.80 1.35
CA GLN A 34 -12.84 -3.08 -0.02
C GLN A 34 -11.56 -3.92 -0.01
N SER A 35 -10.87 -3.98 -1.15
CA SER A 35 -9.61 -4.68 -1.29
C SER A 35 -8.84 -4.09 -2.48
N HIS A 36 -7.66 -4.67 -2.78
CA HIS A 36 -6.87 -4.30 -3.95
C HIS A 36 -7.66 -4.33 -5.26
N VAL A 37 -8.77 -5.07 -5.30
CA VAL A 37 -9.56 -5.24 -6.52
C VAL A 37 -10.10 -3.91 -7.05
N VAL A 38 -10.32 -2.90 -6.20
CA VAL A 38 -10.79 -1.59 -6.66
C VAL A 38 -9.77 -0.91 -7.58
N TRP A 39 -8.53 -1.35 -7.55
CA TRP A 39 -7.45 -0.80 -8.37
C TRP A 39 -7.17 -1.62 -9.64
N SER A 40 -8.00 -2.63 -9.93
CA SER A 40 -7.84 -3.45 -11.13
C SER A 40 -7.77 -2.57 -12.37
N LEU A 41 -6.84 -2.88 -13.27
CA LEU A 41 -6.48 -2.11 -14.47
C LEU A 41 -5.65 -0.86 -14.14
N THR A 42 -5.95 -0.13 -13.07
CA THR A 42 -5.16 1.05 -12.66
C THR A 42 -3.74 0.62 -12.28
N ASP A 43 -3.60 -0.45 -11.51
CA ASP A 43 -2.30 -0.96 -11.08
C ASP A 43 -1.44 -1.36 -12.28
N GLN A 44 -2.01 -2.11 -13.22
CA GLN A 44 -1.29 -2.53 -14.42
C GLN A 44 -0.92 -1.32 -15.29
N TYR A 45 -1.83 -0.36 -15.44
CA TYR A 45 -1.56 0.84 -16.21
C TYR A 45 -0.34 1.59 -15.65
N LEU A 46 -0.31 1.79 -14.34
CA LEU A 46 0.81 2.50 -13.70
C LEU A 46 2.11 1.71 -13.81
N ALA A 47 2.05 0.39 -13.68
CA ALA A 47 3.21 -0.46 -13.85
C ALA A 47 3.78 -0.35 -15.27
N ASP A 48 2.91 -0.29 -16.26
CA ASP A 48 3.31 -0.15 -17.67
C ASP A 48 3.95 1.22 -17.94
N GLN A 49 3.67 2.21 -17.09
CA GLN A 49 4.30 3.52 -17.17
C GLN A 49 5.68 3.59 -16.50
N GLY A 50 6.14 2.50 -15.92
CA GLY A 50 7.49 2.40 -15.36
C GLY A 50 7.59 2.62 -13.85
N TYR A 51 6.49 2.51 -13.13
CA TYR A 51 6.48 2.64 -11.67
C TYR A 51 6.52 1.28 -10.99
N ASN A 52 7.08 1.22 -9.77
CA ASN A 52 6.76 0.13 -8.87
C ASN A 52 5.35 0.39 -8.35
N VAL A 53 4.48 -0.61 -8.35
CA VAL A 53 3.09 -0.43 -7.92
C VAL A 53 2.70 -1.50 -6.92
N PHE A 54 2.16 -1.08 -5.79
CA PHE A 54 1.65 -1.98 -4.75
C PHE A 54 0.21 -1.58 -4.44
N ALA A 55 -0.74 -2.37 -4.93
CA ALA A 55 -2.13 -2.25 -4.52
C ALA A 55 -2.32 -3.17 -3.31
N LEU A 56 -2.24 -2.59 -2.13
CA LEU A 56 -2.22 -3.34 -0.86
C LEU A 56 -3.62 -3.68 -0.38
N ASP A 57 -3.75 -4.83 0.28
CA ASP A 57 -4.91 -5.13 1.10
C ASP A 57 -4.59 -4.73 2.54
N LEU A 58 -5.42 -3.88 3.13
CA LEU A 58 -5.30 -3.49 4.53
C LEU A 58 -5.54 -4.71 5.45
N PRO A 59 -5.02 -4.70 6.68
CA PRO A 59 -5.28 -5.79 7.62
C PRO A 59 -6.78 -6.08 7.75
N GLY A 60 -7.14 -7.36 7.74
CA GLY A 60 -8.53 -7.79 7.81
C GLY A 60 -9.32 -7.63 6.54
N HIS A 61 -8.68 -7.23 5.44
CA HIS A 61 -9.31 -7.04 4.13
C HIS A 61 -8.62 -7.91 3.08
N GLY A 62 -9.39 -8.32 2.08
CA GLY A 62 -8.86 -9.09 0.97
C GLY A 62 -8.06 -10.30 1.43
N ASN A 63 -6.83 -10.41 0.97
CA ASN A 63 -5.95 -11.54 1.26
C ASN A 63 -4.90 -11.26 2.36
N SER A 64 -4.98 -10.09 3.00
CA SER A 64 -4.08 -9.75 4.09
C SER A 64 -4.59 -10.33 5.41
N GLU A 65 -3.64 -10.76 6.26
CA GLU A 65 -3.93 -11.30 7.58
C GLU A 65 -4.13 -10.19 8.62
N GLY A 66 -4.69 -10.58 9.75
CA GLY A 66 -4.88 -9.70 10.90
C GLY A 66 -6.30 -9.19 11.00
N SER A 67 -6.57 -8.46 12.06
CA SER A 67 -7.84 -7.80 12.28
C SER A 67 -7.82 -6.40 11.68
N SER A 68 -8.98 -5.91 11.26
CA SER A 68 -9.10 -4.53 10.79
C SER A 68 -8.60 -3.57 11.85
N LEU A 69 -7.83 -2.58 11.44
CA LEU A 69 -7.31 -1.56 12.34
C LEU A 69 -8.41 -0.57 12.72
N ARG A 70 -8.28 0.00 13.93
CA ARG A 70 -9.37 0.79 14.52
C ARG A 70 -9.33 2.27 14.18
N SER A 71 -8.20 2.77 13.73
CA SER A 71 -8.05 4.19 13.48
C SER A 71 -7.20 4.46 12.25
N ILE A 72 -7.35 5.65 11.71
CA ILE A 72 -6.54 6.12 10.59
C ILE A 72 -5.07 6.20 11.00
N GLU A 73 -4.79 6.61 12.24
CA GLU A 73 -3.43 6.68 12.77
C GLU A 73 -2.78 5.30 12.79
N GLU A 74 -3.51 4.27 13.23
CA GLU A 74 -2.99 2.89 13.22
C GLU A 74 -2.71 2.40 11.80
N MET A 75 -3.57 2.77 10.85
CA MET A 75 -3.39 2.40 9.44
C MET A 75 -2.15 3.06 8.85
N ALA A 76 -1.91 4.33 9.17
CA ALA A 76 -0.72 5.05 8.70
C ALA A 76 0.55 4.44 9.29
N GLU A 77 0.54 4.06 10.56
CA GLU A 77 1.68 3.39 11.19
C GLU A 77 1.93 2.02 10.59
N TRP A 78 0.86 1.26 10.32
CA TRP A 78 0.96 -0.01 9.61
C TRP A 78 1.60 0.17 8.24
N LEU A 79 1.16 1.17 7.49
CA LEU A 79 1.71 1.47 6.18
C LEU A 79 3.20 1.80 6.26
N HIS A 80 3.60 2.53 7.30
CA HIS A 80 5.02 2.86 7.51
C HIS A 80 5.85 1.58 7.70
N ARG A 81 5.34 0.60 8.44
CA ARG A 81 6.02 -0.68 8.60
C ARG A 81 6.13 -1.44 7.28
N VAL A 82 5.06 -1.40 6.47
CA VAL A 82 5.06 -2.02 5.12
C VAL A 82 6.13 -1.37 4.25
N VAL A 83 6.16 -0.05 4.22
CA VAL A 83 7.12 0.72 3.42
C VAL A 83 8.56 0.34 3.81
N LYS A 84 8.82 0.19 5.10
CA LYS A 84 10.15 -0.20 5.59
C LYS A 84 10.52 -1.63 5.21
N VAL A 85 9.57 -2.56 5.30
CA VAL A 85 9.82 -3.97 4.94
C VAL A 85 10.15 -4.10 3.45
N ILE A 86 9.45 -3.37 2.60
CA ILE A 86 9.71 -3.40 1.15
C ILE A 86 11.02 -2.67 0.80
N GLY A 87 11.38 -1.65 1.59
CA GLY A 87 12.57 -0.85 1.33
C GLY A 87 12.32 0.32 0.38
N ILE A 88 11.10 0.87 0.41
CA ILE A 88 10.73 2.02 -0.42
C ILE A 88 11.32 3.29 0.15
N GLU A 89 11.97 4.09 -0.71
CA GLU A 89 12.56 5.37 -0.31
C GLU A 89 11.81 6.57 -0.89
N ASP A 90 11.21 6.41 -2.07
CA ASP A 90 10.56 7.49 -2.80
C ASP A 90 9.14 7.03 -3.18
N LEU A 91 8.14 7.71 -2.66
CA LEU A 91 6.78 7.18 -2.57
C LEU A 91 5.71 8.19 -2.95
N THR A 92 4.75 7.75 -3.76
CA THR A 92 3.47 8.41 -3.95
C THR A 92 2.37 7.49 -3.43
N ILE A 93 1.39 8.04 -2.75
CA ILE A 93 0.25 7.27 -2.25
C ILE A 93 -1.02 7.77 -2.92
N LEU A 94 -1.76 6.85 -3.52
CA LEU A 94 -3.11 7.11 -4.04
C LEU A 94 -4.10 6.42 -3.13
N GLY A 95 -5.09 7.16 -2.67
CA GLY A 95 -6.12 6.62 -1.80
C GLY A 95 -7.50 6.74 -2.42
N HIS A 96 -8.36 5.76 -2.12
CA HIS A 96 -9.76 5.78 -2.50
C HIS A 96 -10.59 5.78 -1.23
N SER A 97 -11.51 6.74 -1.07
CA SER A 97 -12.39 6.83 0.08
C SER A 97 -11.56 6.91 1.39
N GLN A 98 -11.73 5.98 2.32
CA GLN A 98 -10.94 5.94 3.56
C GLN A 98 -9.42 5.90 3.28
N GLY A 99 -9.01 5.28 2.18
CA GLY A 99 -7.60 5.27 1.77
C GLY A 99 -7.01 6.66 1.60
N CYS A 100 -7.83 7.65 1.21
CA CYS A 100 -7.38 9.04 1.14
C CYS A 100 -6.99 9.58 2.51
N LEU A 101 -7.76 9.24 3.54
CA LEU A 101 -7.47 9.68 4.91
C LEU A 101 -6.18 9.07 5.42
N VAL A 102 -5.95 7.80 5.10
CA VAL A 102 -4.70 7.12 5.46
C VAL A 102 -3.52 7.78 4.77
N ALA A 103 -3.67 8.11 3.48
CA ALA A 103 -2.61 8.78 2.71
C ALA A 103 -2.25 10.13 3.32
N LEU A 104 -3.25 10.92 3.72
CA LEU A 104 -3.04 12.22 4.35
C LEU A 104 -2.35 12.10 5.71
N GLU A 105 -2.80 11.17 6.53
CA GLU A 105 -2.21 10.92 7.85
C GLU A 105 -0.77 10.44 7.72
N TYR A 106 -0.52 9.52 6.80
CA TYR A 106 0.84 9.03 6.53
C TYR A 106 1.77 10.16 6.12
N THR A 107 1.33 10.99 5.17
CA THR A 107 2.15 12.10 4.67
C THR A 107 2.44 13.11 5.77
N SER A 108 1.48 13.36 6.65
CA SER A 108 1.66 14.25 7.78
C SER A 108 2.67 13.71 8.79
N LYS A 109 2.65 12.41 9.08
CA LYS A 109 3.55 11.79 10.05
C LYS A 109 4.93 11.48 9.51
N PHE A 110 5.01 11.10 8.24
CA PHE A 110 6.24 10.62 7.61
C PHE A 110 6.54 11.39 6.33
N PRO A 111 6.71 12.73 6.42
CA PRO A 111 6.81 13.56 5.21
C PRO A 111 8.07 13.29 4.37
N ASP A 112 9.12 12.74 4.98
CA ASP A 112 10.38 12.53 4.28
C ASP A 112 10.34 11.41 3.23
N SER A 113 9.35 10.53 3.30
CA SER A 113 9.24 9.40 2.36
C SER A 113 8.27 9.66 1.21
N VAL A 114 7.58 10.79 1.23
CA VAL A 114 6.52 11.09 0.24
C VAL A 114 6.92 12.26 -0.65
#